data_9e83323ba79721f14a537024e81fcc90
#
_entry.id   9e83323ba79721f14a537024e81fcc90
#
_cell.length_a   1.000
_cell.length_b   1.000
_cell.length_c   1.000
_cell.angle_alpha   90.00
_cell.angle_beta   90.00
_cell.angle_gamma   90.00
#
_symmetry.space_group_name_H-M   'P 1'
#
loop_
_entity.id
_entity.type
_entity.pdbx_description
1 polymer ?
#
loop_
_entity_poly.entity_id
_entity_poly.type
_entity_poly.pdbx_seq_one_letter_code
_entity_poly.pdbx_strand_id
1 'polypeptide(L)'
;VLLLVLIAGAWFISRGTGVTKINIKEEDIVMNETVANNEALKGYRNIALFGVDARDKSLGKGNRSDTIIIASINEDTGDVKLCSVYRDTYLNLGNDSYNKCNAAYAKGGPEQAINMLNMNLDLNITDYVTVGFTGLREVIDAIGGVTIDVQENEIVHLNNYQISMVGKTDDGENYYATEGKDYIAVTS
;
A
#
# COMPACT_ATOMS: atom_id res chain seq x y z
N VAL A 1 -7.54 -12.78 -34.53
CA VAL A 1 -6.17 -12.31 -34.22
C VAL A 1 -6.19 -11.26 -33.11
N LEU A 2 -7.01 -10.18 -33.21
CA LEU A 2 -7.07 -9.10 -32.22
C LEU A 2 -7.44 -9.62 -30.81
N LEU A 3 -8.40 -10.52 -30.71
CA LEU A 3 -8.84 -11.11 -29.44
C LEU A 3 -7.72 -11.93 -28.77
N LEU A 4 -6.95 -12.67 -29.56
CA LEU A 4 -5.79 -13.43 -29.05
C LEU A 4 -4.66 -12.52 -28.56
N VAL A 5 -4.45 -11.37 -29.20
CA VAL A 5 -3.48 -10.36 -28.75
C VAL A 5 -3.91 -9.71 -27.45
N LEU A 6 -5.21 -9.42 -27.30
CA LEU A 6 -5.76 -8.87 -26.05
C LEU A 6 -5.67 -9.88 -24.89
N ILE A 7 -5.99 -11.15 -25.16
CA ILE A 7 -5.88 -12.23 -24.15
C ILE A 7 -4.41 -12.46 -23.78
N ALA A 8 -3.50 -12.49 -24.75
CA ALA A 8 -2.06 -12.62 -24.51
C ALA A 8 -1.50 -11.41 -23.77
N GLY A 9 -1.94 -10.19 -24.12
CA GLY A 9 -1.58 -8.96 -23.44
C GLY A 9 -2.05 -8.96 -21.98
N ALA A 10 -3.32 -9.29 -21.73
CA ALA A 10 -3.87 -9.40 -20.37
C ALA A 10 -3.16 -10.49 -19.55
N TRP A 11 -2.82 -11.62 -20.19
CA TRP A 11 -2.09 -12.71 -19.56
C TRP A 11 -0.63 -12.32 -19.23
N PHE A 12 0.02 -11.56 -20.12
CA PHE A 12 1.38 -11.06 -19.93
C PHE A 12 1.45 -10.01 -18.81
N ILE A 13 0.48 -9.08 -18.79
CA ILE A 13 0.30 -8.08 -17.72
C ILE A 13 0.05 -8.79 -16.38
N SER A 14 -0.83 -9.79 -16.36
CA SER A 14 -1.14 -10.59 -15.16
C SER A 14 0.06 -11.37 -14.61
N ARG A 15 0.99 -11.81 -15.46
CA ARG A 15 2.20 -12.54 -15.04
C ARG A 15 3.41 -11.64 -14.77
N GLY A 16 3.46 -10.47 -15.39
CA GLY A 16 4.59 -9.54 -15.26
C GLY A 16 4.51 -8.60 -14.05
N THR A 17 3.33 -8.42 -13.46
CA THR A 17 3.12 -7.36 -12.46
C THR A 17 3.50 -7.75 -11.02
N GLY A 18 3.89 -8.99 -10.75
CA GLY A 18 4.18 -9.42 -9.38
C GLY A 18 3.00 -9.26 -8.39
N VAL A 19 1.81 -8.92 -8.90
CA VAL A 19 0.60 -8.74 -8.09
C VAL A 19 0.08 -10.10 -7.63
N THR A 20 0.10 -10.32 -6.33
CA THR A 20 -0.54 -11.49 -5.72
C THR A 20 -1.95 -11.11 -5.30
N LYS A 21 -2.95 -11.73 -5.91
CA LYS A 21 -4.33 -11.54 -5.50
C LYS A 21 -4.64 -12.45 -4.31
N ILE A 22 -4.87 -11.85 -3.14
CA ILE A 22 -5.39 -12.53 -1.97
C ILE A 22 -6.88 -12.18 -1.89
N ASN A 23 -7.75 -13.16 -2.02
CA ASN A 23 -9.18 -12.94 -1.90
C ASN A 23 -9.56 -13.04 -0.42
N ILE A 24 -10.08 -11.96 0.13
CA ILE A 24 -10.85 -11.99 1.38
C ILE A 24 -12.28 -12.37 0.98
N LYS A 25 -12.86 -13.31 1.70
CA LYS A 25 -14.25 -13.65 1.45
C LYS A 25 -15.15 -12.56 1.97
N GLU A 26 -16.19 -12.23 1.21
CA GLU A 26 -17.13 -11.17 1.57
C GLU A 26 -17.82 -11.46 2.91
N GLU A 27 -18.06 -12.72 3.24
CA GLU A 27 -18.62 -13.19 4.51
C GLU A 27 -17.71 -12.94 5.73
N ASP A 28 -16.40 -12.77 5.52
CA ASP A 28 -15.41 -12.49 6.56
C ASP A 28 -15.22 -10.98 6.83
N ILE A 29 -15.86 -10.14 5.99
CA ILE A 29 -15.80 -8.68 6.15
C ILE A 29 -16.89 -8.21 7.11
N VAL A 30 -16.45 -7.61 8.20
CA VAL A 30 -17.35 -7.05 9.22
C VAL A 30 -17.62 -5.57 8.93
N MET A 31 -18.89 -5.20 8.95
CA MET A 31 -19.36 -3.81 8.83
C MET A 31 -20.39 -3.53 9.93
N ASN A 32 -20.46 -2.27 10.37
CA ASN A 32 -21.49 -1.86 11.31
C ASN A 32 -22.87 -1.86 10.62
N GLU A 33 -23.93 -2.18 11.36
CA GLU A 33 -25.30 -2.21 10.82
C GLU A 33 -25.75 -0.84 10.24
N THR A 34 -25.23 0.24 10.80
CA THR A 34 -25.48 1.61 10.34
C THR A 34 -24.96 1.90 8.94
N VAL A 35 -23.95 1.17 8.50
CA VAL A 35 -23.25 1.37 7.20
C VAL A 35 -24.17 1.04 6.02
N ALA A 36 -24.97 -0.01 6.13
CA ALA A 36 -25.84 -0.47 5.03
C ALA A 36 -26.85 0.61 4.57
N ASN A 37 -27.23 1.52 5.48
CA ASN A 37 -28.20 2.60 5.22
C ASN A 37 -27.54 4.00 5.19
N ASN A 38 -26.21 4.07 5.16
CA ASN A 38 -25.51 5.34 5.19
C ASN A 38 -25.49 5.99 3.79
N GLU A 39 -26.33 6.98 3.58
CA GLU A 39 -26.43 7.74 2.32
C GLU A 39 -25.10 8.37 1.91
N ALA A 40 -24.23 8.72 2.87
CA ALA A 40 -22.93 9.34 2.58
C ALA A 40 -21.93 8.38 1.90
N LEU A 41 -22.18 7.08 1.98
CA LEU A 41 -21.34 6.06 1.33
C LEU A 41 -21.88 5.61 -0.03
N LYS A 42 -23.11 6.02 -0.39
CA LYS A 42 -23.71 5.67 -1.68
C LYS A 42 -22.94 6.32 -2.83
N GLY A 43 -22.65 5.53 -3.88
CA GLY A 43 -21.88 5.98 -5.04
C GLY A 43 -20.38 6.16 -4.75
N TYR A 44 -19.90 5.71 -3.59
CA TYR A 44 -18.48 5.70 -3.27
C TYR A 44 -17.97 4.27 -3.10
N ARG A 45 -16.84 3.98 -3.74
CA ARG A 45 -16.05 2.78 -3.53
C ARG A 45 -14.89 3.11 -2.59
N ASN A 46 -14.84 2.45 -1.44
CA ASN A 46 -13.79 2.63 -0.45
C ASN A 46 -12.77 1.49 -0.54
N ILE A 47 -11.49 1.86 -0.70
CA ILE A 47 -10.37 0.91 -0.84
C ILE A 47 -9.35 1.21 0.25
N ALA A 48 -8.89 0.19 0.96
CA ALA A 48 -7.80 0.34 1.91
C ALA A 48 -6.45 0.17 1.21
N LEU A 49 -5.52 1.11 1.43
CA LEU A 49 -4.15 1.06 0.94
C LEU A 49 -3.23 0.87 2.14
N PHE A 50 -2.50 -0.25 2.17
CA PHE A 50 -1.57 -0.57 3.24
C PHE A 50 -0.13 -0.55 2.73
N GLY A 51 0.73 0.22 3.40
CA GLY A 51 2.18 0.13 3.27
C GLY A 51 2.74 -0.67 4.45
N VAL A 52 3.38 -1.80 4.18
CA VAL A 52 3.91 -2.69 5.21
C VAL A 52 5.43 -2.73 5.20
N ASP A 53 6.03 -2.82 6.39
CA ASP A 53 7.49 -3.01 6.53
C ASP A 53 7.85 -4.47 6.21
N ALA A 54 7.74 -4.82 4.92
CA ALA A 54 8.14 -6.11 4.41
C ALA A 54 9.26 -5.93 3.37
N ARG A 55 10.40 -6.52 3.63
CA ARG A 55 11.56 -6.54 2.73
C ARG A 55 11.54 -7.71 1.77
N ASP A 56 10.76 -8.72 2.07
CA ASP A 56 10.50 -9.89 1.26
C ASP A 56 9.12 -9.78 0.59
N LYS A 57 8.73 -10.81 -0.15
CA LYS A 57 7.42 -10.88 -0.82
C LYS A 57 6.28 -11.32 0.11
N SER A 58 6.54 -11.49 1.40
CA SER A 58 5.54 -11.91 2.38
C SER A 58 4.78 -10.70 2.90
N LEU A 59 3.72 -10.30 2.20
CA LEU A 59 2.90 -9.12 2.53
C LEU A 59 1.73 -9.44 3.48
N GLY A 60 1.70 -10.61 4.06
CA GLY A 60 0.60 -11.07 4.91
C GLY A 60 0.77 -10.75 6.39
N LYS A 61 0.09 -11.55 7.18
CA LYS A 61 0.15 -11.56 8.65
C LYS A 61 1.60 -11.59 9.15
N GLY A 62 1.85 -10.87 10.24
CA GLY A 62 3.18 -10.71 10.85
C GLY A 62 3.82 -9.36 10.56
N ASN A 63 3.44 -8.69 9.47
CA ASN A 63 3.93 -7.36 9.13
C ASN A 63 3.02 -6.28 9.75
N ARG A 64 3.60 -5.15 10.15
CA ARG A 64 2.82 -3.98 10.58
C ARG A 64 2.56 -3.08 9.39
N SER A 65 1.34 -2.52 9.32
CA SER A 65 1.00 -1.49 8.34
C SER A 65 1.46 -0.13 8.86
N ASP A 66 2.59 0.34 8.39
CA ASP A 66 3.13 1.64 8.80
C ASP A 66 2.49 2.80 8.04
N THR A 67 1.88 2.52 6.91
CA THR A 67 1.01 3.43 6.17
C THR A 67 -0.37 2.80 6.05
N ILE A 68 -1.40 3.58 6.38
CA ILE A 68 -2.81 3.19 6.27
C ILE A 68 -3.53 4.37 5.62
N ILE A 69 -4.02 4.18 4.40
CA ILE A 69 -4.76 5.21 3.67
C ILE A 69 -6.07 4.60 3.18
N ILE A 70 -7.15 5.34 3.32
CA ILE A 70 -8.46 5.01 2.73
C ILE A 70 -8.60 5.88 1.49
N ALA A 71 -8.75 5.24 0.33
CA ALA A 71 -9.11 5.90 -0.92
C ALA A 71 -10.61 5.73 -1.14
N SER A 72 -11.33 6.85 -1.11
CA SER A 72 -12.77 6.91 -1.36
C SER A 72 -13.01 7.49 -2.75
N ILE A 73 -13.48 6.66 -3.67
CA ILE A 73 -13.66 6.98 -5.08
C ILE A 73 -15.14 7.21 -5.33
N ASN A 74 -15.50 8.40 -5.80
CA ASN A 74 -16.85 8.65 -6.29
C ASN A 74 -17.00 7.98 -7.66
N GLU A 75 -17.90 7.01 -7.78
CA GLU A 75 -18.08 6.21 -9.01
C GLU A 75 -18.74 7.01 -10.15
N ASP A 76 -19.48 8.08 -9.82
CA ASP A 76 -20.14 8.92 -10.83
C ASP A 76 -19.21 9.98 -11.40
N THR A 77 -18.40 10.63 -10.55
CA THR A 77 -17.53 11.75 -10.96
C THR A 77 -16.08 11.35 -11.18
N GLY A 78 -15.64 10.22 -10.63
CA GLY A 78 -14.24 9.79 -10.60
C GLY A 78 -13.38 10.55 -9.58
N ASP A 79 -13.98 11.42 -8.76
CA ASP A 79 -13.25 12.12 -7.70
C ASP A 79 -12.72 11.16 -6.66
N VAL A 80 -11.49 11.37 -6.21
CA VAL A 80 -10.83 10.55 -5.20
C VAL A 80 -10.51 11.39 -3.96
N LYS A 81 -10.98 10.93 -2.81
CA LYS A 81 -10.60 11.46 -1.49
C LYS A 81 -9.66 10.48 -0.82
N LEU A 82 -8.55 10.99 -0.27
CA LEU A 82 -7.59 10.20 0.49
C LEU A 82 -7.65 10.60 1.95
N CYS A 83 -7.80 9.60 2.83
CA CYS A 83 -7.78 9.77 4.27
C CYS A 83 -6.68 8.90 4.86
N SER A 84 -5.67 9.53 5.47
CA SER A 84 -4.61 8.82 6.18
C SER A 84 -5.04 8.53 7.62
N VAL A 85 -4.90 7.29 8.04
CA VAL A 85 -5.08 6.87 9.45
C VAL A 85 -3.71 6.69 10.07
N TYR A 86 -3.39 7.47 11.11
CA TYR A 86 -2.10 7.35 11.78
C TYR A 86 -1.93 5.97 12.41
N ARG A 87 -0.83 5.31 12.12
CA ARG A 87 -0.54 3.93 12.54
C ARG A 87 -0.64 3.68 14.04
N ASP A 88 -0.42 4.73 14.83
CA ASP A 88 -0.45 4.68 16.29
C ASP A 88 -1.81 5.06 16.92
N THR A 89 -2.83 5.33 16.07
CA THR A 89 -4.20 5.58 16.54
C THR A 89 -4.70 4.38 17.34
N TYR A 90 -5.23 4.63 18.53
CA TYR A 90 -5.72 3.61 19.45
C TYR A 90 -7.16 3.25 19.10
N LEU A 91 -7.36 2.07 18.52
CA LEU A 91 -8.64 1.60 17.99
C LEU A 91 -8.98 0.21 18.52
N ASN A 92 -10.26 -0.14 18.45
CA ASN A 92 -10.73 -1.50 18.66
C ASN A 92 -10.31 -2.36 17.47
N LEU A 93 -9.48 -3.38 17.72
CA LEU A 93 -9.01 -4.30 16.68
C LEU A 93 -9.96 -5.48 16.41
N GLY A 94 -11.10 -5.51 17.09
CA GLY A 94 -12.05 -6.61 17.14
C GLY A 94 -12.12 -7.25 18.52
N ASN A 95 -13.30 -7.77 18.87
CA ASN A 95 -13.55 -8.46 20.15
C ASN A 95 -13.16 -7.61 21.38
N ASP A 96 -13.43 -6.30 21.35
CA ASP A 96 -13.08 -5.32 22.40
C ASP A 96 -11.57 -5.28 22.77
N SER A 97 -10.74 -5.71 21.84
CA SER A 97 -9.28 -5.65 22.00
C SER A 97 -8.75 -4.35 21.41
N TYR A 98 -8.39 -3.41 22.25
CA TYR A 98 -7.87 -2.10 21.85
C TYR A 98 -6.34 -2.10 21.76
N ASN A 99 -5.81 -1.52 20.68
CA ASN A 99 -4.37 -1.34 20.48
C ASN A 99 -4.12 -0.26 19.40
N LYS A 100 -2.83 0.01 19.08
CA LYS A 100 -2.46 0.77 17.89
C LYS A 100 -3.04 0.10 16.63
N CYS A 101 -3.63 0.89 15.74
CA CYS A 101 -4.35 0.34 14.59
C CYS A 101 -3.44 -0.51 13.65
N ASN A 102 -2.14 -0.19 13.55
CA ASN A 102 -1.19 -0.98 12.77
C ASN A 102 -1.00 -2.42 13.29
N ALA A 103 -1.37 -2.70 14.53
CA ALA A 103 -1.32 -4.04 15.10
C ALA A 103 -2.42 -4.97 14.52
N ALA A 104 -3.49 -4.43 13.96
CA ALA A 104 -4.53 -5.23 13.31
C ALA A 104 -3.94 -6.02 12.14
N TYR A 105 -3.18 -5.35 11.28
CA TYR A 105 -2.52 -6.00 10.14
C TYR A 105 -1.52 -7.07 10.59
N ALA A 106 -0.73 -6.81 11.62
CA ALA A 106 0.23 -7.77 12.14
C ALA A 106 -0.44 -9.03 12.73
N LYS A 107 -1.61 -8.88 13.34
CA LYS A 107 -2.34 -9.98 14.00
C LYS A 107 -3.14 -10.84 13.04
N GLY A 108 -3.86 -10.23 12.08
CA GLY A 108 -4.78 -10.93 11.18
C GLY A 108 -4.63 -10.57 9.70
N GLY A 109 -3.59 -9.81 9.34
CA GLY A 109 -3.37 -9.41 7.94
C GLY A 109 -4.36 -8.34 7.46
N PRO A 110 -4.55 -8.24 6.13
CA PRO A 110 -5.41 -7.22 5.56
C PRO A 110 -6.88 -7.35 5.97
N GLU A 111 -7.38 -8.57 6.16
CA GLU A 111 -8.76 -8.82 6.61
C GLU A 111 -9.04 -8.16 7.95
N GLN A 112 -8.24 -8.44 8.97
CA GLN A 112 -8.45 -7.84 10.29
C GLN A 112 -8.22 -6.32 10.26
N ALA A 113 -7.31 -5.82 9.42
CA ALA A 113 -7.10 -4.39 9.25
C ALA A 113 -8.30 -3.69 8.61
N ILE A 114 -8.94 -4.30 7.60
CA ILE A 114 -10.18 -3.80 6.99
C ILE A 114 -11.30 -3.80 8.00
N ASN A 115 -11.51 -4.92 8.70
CA ASN A 115 -12.57 -5.05 9.71
C ASN A 115 -12.42 -4.00 10.82
N MET A 116 -11.18 -3.75 11.28
CA MET A 116 -10.87 -2.69 12.23
C MET A 116 -11.25 -1.31 11.68
N LEU A 117 -10.90 -0.99 10.42
CA LEU A 117 -11.26 0.29 9.81
C LEU A 117 -12.77 0.45 9.66
N ASN A 118 -13.46 -0.56 9.12
CA ASN A 118 -14.90 -0.54 8.94
C ASN A 118 -15.65 -0.31 10.25
N MET A 119 -15.22 -1.03 11.30
CA MET A 119 -15.89 -1.01 12.60
C MET A 119 -15.67 0.31 13.34
N ASN A 120 -14.48 0.92 13.28
CA ASN A 120 -14.18 2.15 14.01
C ASN A 120 -14.54 3.43 13.26
N LEU A 121 -14.69 3.37 11.94
CA LEU A 121 -14.88 4.55 11.08
C LEU A 121 -16.21 4.53 10.32
N ASP A 122 -17.08 3.54 10.57
CA ASP A 122 -18.36 3.36 9.88
C ASP A 122 -18.21 3.32 8.35
N LEU A 123 -17.26 2.50 7.85
CA LEU A 123 -16.96 2.35 6.43
C LEU A 123 -17.41 1.00 5.89
N ASN A 124 -17.45 0.91 4.55
CA ASN A 124 -17.80 -0.29 3.78
C ASN A 124 -16.64 -0.76 2.90
N ILE A 125 -15.44 -0.78 3.43
CA ILE A 125 -14.25 -1.22 2.69
C ILE A 125 -14.36 -2.73 2.45
N THR A 126 -14.25 -3.13 1.18
CA THR A 126 -14.22 -4.54 0.75
C THR A 126 -12.96 -4.87 -0.04
N ASP A 127 -12.32 -3.85 -0.58
CA ASP A 127 -11.13 -3.96 -1.41
C ASP A 127 -9.90 -3.38 -0.71
N TYR A 128 -8.74 -3.90 -1.05
CA TYR A 128 -7.48 -3.39 -0.52
C TYR A 128 -6.32 -3.58 -1.49
N VAL A 129 -5.29 -2.78 -1.28
CA VAL A 129 -3.97 -2.94 -1.90
C VAL A 129 -2.92 -2.92 -0.80
N THR A 130 -2.00 -3.86 -0.81
CA THR A 130 -0.84 -3.86 0.08
C THR A 130 0.44 -3.80 -0.72
N VAL A 131 1.34 -2.91 -0.31
CA VAL A 131 2.67 -2.78 -0.88
C VAL A 131 3.73 -2.87 0.23
N GLY A 132 4.79 -3.62 -0.03
CA GLY A 132 6.05 -3.55 0.70
C GLY A 132 7.04 -2.64 -0.03
N PHE A 133 8.26 -2.55 0.44
CA PHE A 133 9.29 -1.71 -0.18
C PHE A 133 9.55 -2.05 -1.66
N THR A 134 9.65 -3.34 -1.99
CA THR A 134 9.86 -3.78 -3.37
C THR A 134 8.72 -3.35 -4.29
N GLY A 135 7.46 -3.59 -3.87
CA GLY A 135 6.29 -3.19 -4.66
C GLY A 135 6.17 -1.68 -4.83
N LEU A 136 6.50 -0.89 -3.79
CA LEU A 136 6.51 0.56 -3.88
C LEU A 136 7.56 1.05 -4.90
N ARG A 137 8.76 0.46 -4.89
CA ARG A 137 9.80 0.77 -5.88
C ARG A 137 9.30 0.47 -7.29
N GLU A 138 8.74 -0.71 -7.53
CA GLU A 138 8.20 -1.11 -8.83
C GLU A 138 7.10 -0.17 -9.33
N VAL A 139 6.24 0.33 -8.44
CA VAL A 139 5.22 1.33 -8.78
C VAL A 139 5.86 2.65 -9.17
N ILE A 140 6.85 3.13 -8.41
CA ILE A 140 7.57 4.38 -8.71
C ILE A 140 8.29 4.27 -10.06
N ASP A 141 8.96 3.15 -10.32
CA ASP A 141 9.64 2.91 -11.59
C ASP A 141 8.65 2.90 -12.77
N ALA A 142 7.48 2.26 -12.58
CA ALA A 142 6.44 2.16 -13.61
C ALA A 142 5.83 3.51 -14.01
N ILE A 143 5.78 4.48 -13.08
CA ILE A 143 5.30 5.84 -13.36
C ILE A 143 6.40 6.79 -13.85
N GLY A 144 7.64 6.32 -14.00
CA GLY A 144 8.77 7.10 -14.47
C GLY A 144 9.53 7.85 -13.37
N GLY A 145 9.36 7.43 -12.13
CA GLY A 145 10.02 8.03 -10.97
C GLY A 145 9.21 9.12 -10.28
N VAL A 146 9.77 9.66 -9.21
CA VAL A 146 9.23 10.83 -8.47
C VAL A 146 10.34 11.85 -8.28
N THR A 147 10.00 13.14 -8.39
CA THR A 147 10.93 14.23 -8.11
C THR A 147 10.85 14.60 -6.64
N ILE A 148 11.99 14.57 -5.95
CA ILE A 148 12.11 14.92 -4.53
C ILE A 148 13.16 16.03 -4.40
N ASP A 149 12.81 17.11 -3.70
CA ASP A 149 13.75 18.16 -3.35
C ASP A 149 14.56 17.73 -2.12
N VAL A 150 15.86 17.42 -2.34
CA VAL A 150 16.76 16.91 -1.31
C VAL A 150 17.66 18.05 -0.84
N GLN A 151 17.62 18.34 0.46
CA GLN A 151 18.46 19.35 1.08
C GLN A 151 19.88 18.83 1.34
N GLU A 152 20.90 19.72 1.30
CA GLU A 152 22.30 19.36 1.48
C GLU A 152 22.55 18.54 2.75
N ASN A 153 21.89 18.90 3.85
CA ASN A 153 22.03 18.19 5.15
C ASN A 153 21.38 16.81 5.17
N GLU A 154 20.52 16.47 4.20
CA GLU A 154 19.86 15.16 4.08
C GLU A 154 20.70 14.15 3.28
N ILE A 155 21.63 14.62 2.45
CA ILE A 155 22.42 13.79 1.54
C ILE A 155 23.17 12.67 2.27
N VAL A 156 23.80 12.99 3.41
CA VAL A 156 24.55 12.00 4.20
C VAL A 156 23.63 10.88 4.70
N HIS A 157 22.45 11.25 5.19
CA HIS A 157 21.47 10.28 5.67
C HIS A 157 20.92 9.44 4.53
N LEU A 158 20.59 10.08 3.41
CA LEU A 158 20.08 9.39 2.22
C LEU A 158 21.11 8.37 1.69
N ASN A 159 22.38 8.76 1.58
CA ASN A 159 23.46 7.86 1.16
C ASN A 159 23.63 6.67 2.09
N ASN A 160 23.55 6.89 3.42
CA ASN A 160 23.61 5.82 4.40
C ASN A 160 22.44 4.83 4.22
N TYR A 161 21.23 5.32 3.97
CA TYR A 161 20.08 4.49 3.68
C TYR A 161 20.24 3.72 2.38
N GLN A 162 20.70 4.35 1.31
CA GLN A 162 20.95 3.69 0.03
C GLN A 162 21.97 2.54 0.19
N ILE A 163 23.10 2.79 0.83
CA ILE A 163 24.12 1.76 1.09
C ILE A 163 23.53 0.59 1.90
N SER A 164 22.70 0.87 2.88
CA SER A 164 22.09 -0.16 3.74
C SER A 164 21.03 -1.00 3.03
N MET A 165 20.31 -0.40 2.07
CA MET A 165 19.16 -1.02 1.39
C MET A 165 19.55 -1.71 0.08
N VAL A 166 20.44 -1.11 -0.69
CA VAL A 166 20.79 -1.55 -2.04
C VAL A 166 22.18 -2.21 -2.08
N GLY A 167 23.06 -1.83 -1.17
CA GLY A 167 24.41 -2.32 -1.12
C GLY A 167 25.32 -1.60 -2.13
N LYS A 168 26.06 -2.37 -2.93
CA LYS A 168 27.01 -1.86 -3.89
C LYS A 168 26.49 -1.95 -5.31
N THR A 169 26.99 -1.09 -6.19
CA THR A 169 26.81 -1.19 -7.64
C THR A 169 27.47 -2.45 -8.21
N ASP A 170 27.15 -2.83 -9.43
CA ASP A 170 27.74 -4.01 -10.11
C ASP A 170 29.28 -3.92 -10.25
N ASP A 171 29.83 -2.70 -10.29
CA ASP A 171 31.27 -2.42 -10.26
C ASP A 171 31.87 -2.39 -8.84
N GLY A 172 31.06 -2.62 -7.82
CA GLY A 172 31.48 -2.69 -6.42
C GLY A 172 31.56 -1.34 -5.69
N GLU A 173 31.14 -0.25 -6.33
CA GLU A 173 31.05 1.07 -5.71
C GLU A 173 29.74 1.25 -4.93
N ASN A 174 29.74 2.16 -3.97
CA ASN A 174 28.52 2.51 -3.24
C ASN A 174 27.67 3.49 -4.06
N TYR A 175 26.36 3.34 -3.98
CA TYR A 175 25.45 4.36 -4.52
C TYR A 175 25.46 5.61 -3.65
N TYR A 176 25.74 6.74 -4.25
CA TYR A 176 25.72 8.04 -3.57
C TYR A 176 24.78 9.01 -4.25
N ALA A 177 23.96 9.64 -3.44
CA ALA A 177 23.23 10.83 -3.83
C ALA A 177 24.19 12.02 -3.96
N THR A 178 23.96 12.88 -4.93
CA THR A 178 24.69 14.13 -5.09
C THR A 178 23.68 15.27 -5.27
N GLU A 179 23.96 16.41 -4.66
CA GLU A 179 23.12 17.60 -4.80
C GLU A 179 22.91 17.97 -6.28
N GLY A 180 21.68 18.27 -6.66
CA GLY A 180 21.32 18.74 -8.01
C GLY A 180 21.41 17.68 -9.10
N LYS A 181 21.53 16.40 -8.77
CA LYS A 181 21.45 15.30 -9.75
C LYS A 181 20.20 14.47 -9.52
N ASP A 182 19.56 14.11 -10.64
CA ASP A 182 18.47 13.14 -10.63
C ASP A 182 18.95 11.81 -10.07
N TYR A 183 18.22 11.27 -9.12
CA TYR A 183 18.48 9.92 -8.63
C TYR A 183 18.01 8.94 -9.68
N ILE A 184 18.93 8.14 -10.17
CA ILE A 184 18.57 6.95 -10.92
C ILE A 184 18.17 5.92 -9.86
N ALA A 185 16.90 5.52 -9.86
CA ALA A 185 16.44 4.41 -9.05
C ALA A 185 17.32 3.21 -9.39
N VAL A 186 17.94 2.65 -8.37
CA VAL A 186 18.74 1.46 -8.54
C VAL A 186 17.80 0.31 -8.80
N THR A 187 17.70 -0.10 -10.05
CA THR A 187 17.08 -1.36 -10.42
C THR A 187 18.10 -2.47 -10.23
N SER A 188 17.82 -3.38 -9.31
CA SER A 188 18.56 -4.65 -9.19
C SER A 188 18.15 -5.62 -10.26
#